data_1127b5ce608bd15de33a653b10672f1c
#
_entry.id   1127b5ce608bd15de33a653b10672f1c
#
_cell.length_a   1.000
_cell.length_b   1.000
_cell.length_c   1.000
_cell.angle_alpha   90.00
_cell.angle_beta   90.00
_cell.angle_gamma   90.00
#
_symmetry.space_group_name_H-M   'P 1'
#
loop_
_entity.id
_entity.type
_entity.pdbx_description
1 polymer ?
#
loop_
_entity_poly.entity_id
_entity_poly.type
_entity_poly.pdbx_seq_one_letter_code
_entity_poly.pdbx_strand_id
1 'polypeptide(L)'
;MKTDREVRCSSPAVSYGKVLFGMHIPEGAVHKTREILREVPQLTDLFMNPTIPLKTKYSVADKVFPAEMRSFMKTVCRYQKMGLIREIFAAYDRCREKQAGIINARLYCVTPPGEAQKKGIEAFICRKYGAEEAKLSVLRDDSLIGGFLLRVGSDEYDWSIKGRMDRLAQELGCAIH
;
A
#
# COMPACT_ATOMS: atom_id res chain seq x y z
N MET A 1 -2.53 15.87 9.44
CA MET A 1 -2.80 14.75 8.51
C MET A 1 -1.60 13.81 8.58
N LYS A 2 -1.77 12.59 9.13
CA LYS A 2 -0.69 11.61 9.20
C LYS A 2 -0.48 11.08 7.79
N THR A 3 0.67 11.34 7.21
CA THR A 3 1.16 10.74 5.97
C THR A 3 1.01 9.23 6.06
N ASP A 4 0.19 8.63 5.19
CA ASP A 4 0.16 7.20 4.97
C ASP A 4 1.55 6.78 4.45
N ARG A 5 2.42 6.39 5.39
CA ARG A 5 3.61 5.63 5.03
C ARG A 5 3.08 4.34 4.43
N GLU A 6 3.30 4.17 3.14
CA GLU A 6 2.95 2.94 2.45
C GLU A 6 3.46 1.74 3.26
N VAL A 7 2.52 0.95 3.75
CA VAL A 7 2.81 -0.24 4.53
C VAL A 7 3.60 -1.19 3.61
N ARG A 8 4.87 -1.43 3.90
CA ARG A 8 5.63 -2.47 3.21
C ARG A 8 4.97 -3.80 3.56
N CYS A 9 4.42 -4.47 2.56
CA CYS A 9 3.79 -5.76 2.75
C CYS A 9 4.85 -6.86 2.65
N SER A 10 4.92 -7.68 3.70
CA SER A 10 5.70 -8.91 3.68
C SER A 10 5.13 -9.93 2.68
N SER A 11 5.95 -10.85 2.19
CA SER A 11 5.50 -11.89 1.23
C SER A 11 4.28 -12.68 1.75
N PRO A 12 4.24 -13.11 3.02
CA PRO A 12 3.05 -13.74 3.58
C PRO A 12 1.82 -12.82 3.53
N ALA A 13 1.94 -11.54 3.89
CA ALA A 13 0.83 -10.59 3.88
C ALA A 13 0.25 -10.41 2.48
N VAL A 14 1.10 -10.36 1.46
CA VAL A 14 0.67 -10.29 0.04
C VAL A 14 -0.13 -11.53 -0.35
N SER A 15 0.31 -12.73 0.06
CA SER A 15 -0.40 -13.98 -0.23
C SER A 15 -1.78 -14.00 0.41
N TYR A 16 -1.89 -13.63 1.70
CA TYR A 16 -3.17 -13.53 2.39
C TYR A 16 -4.07 -12.43 1.80
N GLY A 17 -3.52 -11.29 1.40
CA GLY A 17 -4.27 -10.22 0.73
C GLY A 17 -4.88 -10.66 -0.60
N LYS A 18 -4.13 -11.44 -1.41
CA LYS A 18 -4.64 -12.05 -2.63
C LYS A 18 -5.76 -13.06 -2.37
N VAL A 19 -5.63 -13.89 -1.32
CA VAL A 19 -6.67 -14.85 -0.93
C VAL A 19 -7.93 -14.10 -0.51
N LEU A 20 -7.80 -13.07 0.35
CA LEU A 20 -8.94 -12.24 0.78
C LEU A 20 -9.66 -11.62 -0.43
N PHE A 21 -8.89 -11.13 -1.38
CA PHE A 21 -9.43 -10.57 -2.62
C PHE A 21 -10.17 -11.63 -3.46
N GLY A 22 -9.60 -12.82 -3.62
CA GLY A 22 -10.21 -13.94 -4.34
C GLY A 22 -11.48 -14.52 -3.69
N MET A 23 -11.70 -14.24 -2.41
CA MET A 23 -12.93 -14.65 -1.71
C MET A 23 -14.16 -13.80 -2.09
N HIS A 24 -14.01 -12.73 -2.85
CA HIS A 24 -15.09 -11.83 -3.31
C HIS A 24 -15.99 -11.34 -2.16
N ILE A 25 -15.41 -11.08 -0.99
CA ILE A 25 -16.15 -10.60 0.17
C ILE A 25 -16.60 -9.16 -0.07
N PRO A 26 -17.85 -8.79 0.30
CA PRO A 26 -18.34 -7.42 0.19
C PRO A 26 -17.39 -6.42 0.86
N GLU A 27 -17.08 -5.34 0.16
CA GLU A 27 -16.16 -4.30 0.65
C GLU A 27 -16.57 -3.74 2.02
N GLY A 28 -17.87 -3.57 2.25
CA GLY A 28 -18.42 -3.13 3.53
C GLY A 28 -18.05 -4.05 4.70
N ALA A 29 -18.00 -5.38 4.47
CA ALA A 29 -17.59 -6.33 5.51
C ALA A 29 -16.08 -6.22 5.84
N VAL A 30 -15.25 -6.02 4.83
CA VAL A 30 -13.81 -5.79 5.00
C VAL A 30 -13.57 -4.48 5.75
N HIS A 31 -14.25 -3.40 5.33
CA HIS A 31 -14.14 -2.08 5.97
C HIS A 31 -14.56 -2.14 7.44
N LYS A 32 -15.72 -2.72 7.74
CA LYS A 32 -16.21 -2.90 9.11
C LYS A 32 -15.24 -3.71 9.98
N THR A 33 -14.64 -4.77 9.43
CA THR A 33 -13.62 -5.56 10.14
C THR A 33 -12.39 -4.72 10.47
N ARG A 34 -11.95 -3.88 9.54
CA ARG A 34 -10.82 -2.95 9.73
C ARG A 34 -11.11 -1.92 10.81
N GLU A 35 -12.33 -1.36 10.82
CA GLU A 35 -12.77 -0.41 11.86
C GLU A 35 -12.78 -1.05 13.24
N ILE A 36 -13.37 -2.24 13.38
CA ILE A 36 -13.40 -2.98 14.64
C ILE A 36 -11.99 -3.19 15.20
N LEU A 37 -11.04 -3.62 14.37
CA LEU A 37 -9.64 -3.84 14.79
C LEU A 37 -8.91 -2.53 15.11
N ARG A 38 -9.31 -1.42 14.53
CA ARG A 38 -8.76 -0.09 14.83
C ARG A 38 -9.32 0.49 16.13
N GLU A 39 -10.60 0.30 16.38
CA GLU A 39 -11.29 0.81 17.58
C GLU A 39 -10.96 0.00 18.82
N VAL A 40 -10.73 -1.31 18.66
CA VAL A 40 -10.45 -2.23 19.77
C VAL A 40 -9.09 -2.93 19.54
N PRO A 41 -7.95 -2.24 19.80
CA PRO A 41 -6.62 -2.85 19.61
C PRO A 41 -6.40 -4.12 20.43
N GLN A 42 -7.04 -4.22 21.59
CA GLN A 42 -6.98 -5.39 22.49
C GLN A 42 -7.43 -6.69 21.80
N LEU A 43 -8.27 -6.61 20.77
CA LEU A 43 -8.64 -7.79 19.96
C LEU A 43 -7.43 -8.36 19.23
N THR A 44 -6.57 -7.50 18.70
CA THR A 44 -5.35 -7.95 18.04
C THR A 44 -4.43 -8.67 19.02
N ASP A 45 -4.25 -8.11 20.22
CA ASP A 45 -3.43 -8.71 21.28
C ASP A 45 -4.01 -10.05 21.74
N LEU A 46 -5.33 -10.15 21.92
CA LEU A 46 -6.02 -11.39 22.25
C LEU A 46 -5.75 -12.46 21.19
N PHE A 47 -5.88 -12.10 19.91
CA PHE A 47 -5.67 -13.05 18.82
C PHE A 47 -4.19 -13.44 18.65
N MET A 48 -3.25 -12.56 19.00
CA MET A 48 -1.81 -12.83 18.96
C MET A 48 -1.33 -13.67 20.14
N ASN A 49 -2.02 -13.63 21.28
CA ASN A 49 -1.59 -14.31 22.50
C ASN A 49 -1.62 -15.84 22.31
N PRO A 50 -0.46 -16.55 22.42
CA PRO A 50 -0.40 -17.99 22.20
C PRO A 50 -1.03 -18.79 23.34
N THR A 51 -1.21 -18.21 24.53
CA THR A 51 -1.78 -18.92 25.71
C THR A 51 -3.29 -19.11 25.59
N ILE A 52 -3.96 -18.34 24.74
CA ILE A 52 -5.41 -18.42 24.55
C ILE A 52 -5.74 -19.55 23.56
N PRO A 53 -6.58 -20.53 23.96
CA PRO A 53 -6.96 -21.63 23.08
C PRO A 53 -7.65 -21.16 21.79
N LEU A 54 -7.38 -21.84 20.68
CA LEU A 54 -7.98 -21.51 19.37
C LEU A 54 -9.52 -21.51 19.40
N LYS A 55 -10.14 -22.40 20.17
CA LYS A 55 -11.61 -22.44 20.33
C LYS A 55 -12.16 -21.13 20.88
N THR A 56 -11.50 -20.55 21.88
CA THR A 56 -11.88 -19.26 22.45
C THR A 56 -11.72 -18.14 21.43
N LYS A 57 -10.60 -18.10 20.71
CA LYS A 57 -10.36 -17.13 19.63
C LYS A 57 -11.44 -17.22 18.55
N TYR A 58 -11.82 -18.42 18.14
CA TYR A 58 -12.87 -18.61 17.14
C TYR A 58 -14.23 -18.13 17.63
N SER A 59 -14.57 -18.43 18.90
CA SER A 59 -15.82 -17.94 19.51
C SER A 59 -15.88 -16.40 19.54
N VAL A 60 -14.77 -15.74 19.84
CA VAL A 60 -14.68 -14.28 19.79
C VAL A 60 -14.82 -13.79 18.34
N ALA A 61 -14.13 -14.42 17.40
CA ALA A 61 -14.22 -14.05 15.99
C ALA A 61 -15.65 -14.16 15.45
N ASP A 62 -16.40 -15.20 15.84
CA ASP A 62 -17.79 -15.39 15.44
C ASP A 62 -18.76 -14.33 15.98
N LYS A 63 -18.44 -13.75 17.14
CA LYS A 63 -19.27 -12.71 17.76
C LYS A 63 -18.94 -11.30 17.27
N VAL A 64 -17.68 -11.04 16.94
CA VAL A 64 -17.17 -9.69 16.68
C VAL A 64 -17.18 -9.36 15.19
N PHE A 65 -16.80 -10.31 14.33
CA PHE A 65 -16.63 -10.04 12.91
C PHE A 65 -17.88 -10.36 12.07
N PRO A 66 -18.12 -9.64 10.97
CA PRO A 66 -19.15 -9.95 9.99
C PRO A 66 -19.05 -11.42 9.52
N ALA A 67 -20.18 -12.04 9.20
CA ALA A 67 -20.26 -13.46 8.86
C ALA A 67 -19.28 -13.85 7.73
N GLU A 68 -19.17 -13.00 6.73
CA GLU A 68 -18.33 -13.18 5.53
C GLU A 68 -16.84 -13.19 5.85
N MET A 69 -16.43 -12.44 6.88
CA MET A 69 -15.03 -12.31 7.29
C MET A 69 -14.58 -13.36 8.30
N ARG A 70 -15.51 -14.08 8.97
CA ARG A 70 -15.19 -15.02 10.06
C ARG A 70 -14.25 -16.12 9.63
N SER A 71 -14.51 -16.72 8.46
CA SER A 71 -13.68 -17.81 7.93
C SER A 71 -12.24 -17.36 7.69
N PHE A 72 -12.08 -16.20 7.06
CA PHE A 72 -10.77 -15.59 6.82
C PHE A 72 -10.05 -15.28 8.14
N MET A 73 -10.72 -14.63 9.08
CA MET A 73 -10.14 -14.25 10.38
C MET A 73 -9.72 -15.47 11.20
N LYS A 74 -10.52 -16.55 11.19
CA LYS A 74 -10.16 -17.83 11.82
C LYS A 74 -8.89 -18.43 11.20
N THR A 75 -8.76 -18.34 9.87
CA THR A 75 -7.56 -18.82 9.16
C THR A 75 -6.33 -18.01 9.55
N VAL A 76 -6.43 -16.68 9.59
CA VAL A 76 -5.34 -15.79 10.00
C VAL A 76 -4.92 -16.07 11.45
N CYS A 77 -5.89 -16.32 12.35
CA CYS A 77 -5.63 -16.70 13.74
C CYS A 77 -4.94 -18.06 13.84
N ARG A 78 -5.41 -19.06 13.09
CA ARG A 78 -4.85 -20.42 13.09
C ARG A 78 -3.36 -20.42 12.74
N TYR A 79 -2.99 -19.64 11.76
CA TYR A 79 -1.60 -19.53 11.29
C TYR A 79 -0.79 -18.44 12.00
N GLN A 80 -1.33 -17.86 13.09
CA GLN A 80 -0.66 -16.83 13.90
C GLN A 80 -0.19 -15.62 13.08
N LYS A 81 -0.97 -15.21 12.08
CA LYS A 81 -0.65 -14.07 11.19
C LYS A 81 -1.42 -12.79 11.54
N MET A 82 -2.04 -12.73 12.73
CA MET A 82 -2.77 -11.52 13.16
C MET A 82 -1.89 -10.27 13.25
N GLY A 83 -0.61 -10.40 13.60
CA GLY A 83 0.34 -9.28 13.58
C GLY A 83 0.53 -8.63 12.21
N LEU A 84 0.24 -9.38 11.13
CA LEU A 84 0.33 -8.89 9.75
C LEU A 84 -1.00 -8.35 9.21
N ILE A 85 -2.04 -8.25 10.04
CA ILE A 85 -3.40 -7.93 9.56
C ILE A 85 -3.47 -6.59 8.82
N ARG A 86 -2.71 -5.58 9.26
CA ARG A 86 -2.63 -4.27 8.59
C ARG A 86 -2.00 -4.39 7.21
N GLU A 87 -0.92 -5.17 7.09
CA GLU A 87 -0.24 -5.44 5.82
C GLU A 87 -1.14 -6.25 4.87
N ILE A 88 -1.91 -7.21 5.42
CA ILE A 88 -2.87 -8.02 4.66
C ILE A 88 -3.95 -7.14 4.05
N PHE A 89 -4.52 -6.22 4.81
CA PHE A 89 -5.50 -5.27 4.28
C PHE A 89 -4.90 -4.30 3.26
N ALA A 90 -3.66 -3.84 3.47
CA ALA A 90 -2.97 -3.01 2.48
C ALA A 90 -2.72 -3.79 1.18
N ALA A 91 -2.35 -5.07 1.26
CA ALA A 91 -2.17 -5.92 0.10
C ALA A 91 -3.51 -6.20 -0.63
N TYR A 92 -4.61 -6.36 0.10
CA TYR A 92 -5.96 -6.48 -0.45
C TYR A 92 -6.35 -5.21 -1.25
N ASP A 93 -6.13 -4.03 -0.67
CA ASP A 93 -6.43 -2.75 -1.34
C ASP A 93 -5.64 -2.62 -2.65
N ARG A 94 -4.35 -3.00 -2.67
CA ARG A 94 -3.53 -3.02 -3.90
C ARG A 94 -4.07 -3.98 -4.96
N CYS A 95 -4.56 -5.15 -4.56
CA CYS A 95 -5.16 -6.09 -5.51
C CYS A 95 -6.43 -5.49 -6.13
N ARG A 96 -7.25 -4.83 -5.32
CA ARG A 96 -8.47 -4.16 -5.75
C ARG A 96 -8.17 -2.99 -6.71
N GLU A 97 -7.24 -2.14 -6.34
CA GLU A 97 -6.81 -1.02 -7.18
C GLU A 97 -6.27 -1.50 -8.54
N LYS A 98 -5.46 -2.57 -8.51
CA LYS A 98 -4.95 -3.18 -9.74
C LYS A 98 -6.07 -3.72 -10.63
N GLN A 99 -7.11 -4.34 -10.06
CA GLN A 99 -8.25 -4.84 -10.82
C GLN A 99 -9.10 -3.69 -11.39
N ALA A 100 -9.23 -2.60 -10.63
CA ALA A 100 -9.92 -1.39 -11.07
C ALA A 100 -9.11 -0.55 -12.09
N GLY A 101 -8.00 -1.07 -12.59
CA GLY A 101 -7.14 -0.32 -13.51
C GLY A 101 -6.50 0.93 -12.92
N ILE A 102 -6.43 1.02 -11.59
CA ILE A 102 -5.85 2.18 -10.89
C ILE A 102 -4.36 1.93 -10.67
N ILE A 103 -3.53 2.88 -11.12
CA ILE A 103 -2.08 2.86 -10.88
C ILE A 103 -1.70 3.90 -9.84
N ASN A 104 -0.95 3.43 -8.83
CA ASN A 104 -0.35 4.32 -7.83
C ASN A 104 1.03 4.78 -8.29
N ALA A 105 1.23 6.10 -8.30
CA ALA A 105 2.50 6.73 -8.63
C ALA A 105 2.94 7.67 -7.50
N ARG A 106 4.26 7.84 -7.35
CA ARG A 106 4.85 8.77 -6.39
C ARG A 106 5.70 9.78 -7.13
N LEU A 107 5.42 11.03 -6.84
CA LEU A 107 6.19 12.16 -7.35
C LEU A 107 7.00 12.76 -6.20
N TYR A 108 8.31 12.65 -6.30
CA TYR A 108 9.23 13.33 -5.41
C TYR A 108 9.63 14.65 -6.05
N CYS A 109 9.51 15.75 -5.33
CA CYS A 109 9.82 17.09 -5.85
C CYS A 109 10.23 18.03 -4.71
N VAL A 110 11.02 19.05 -5.05
CA VAL A 110 11.38 20.13 -4.13
C VAL A 110 10.19 21.07 -3.94
N THR A 111 9.57 21.48 -5.05
CA THR A 111 8.38 22.33 -5.08
C THR A 111 7.19 21.52 -5.58
N PRO A 112 6.08 21.47 -4.81
CA PRO A 112 4.89 20.75 -5.24
C PRO A 112 4.36 21.28 -6.57
N PRO A 113 4.02 20.40 -7.53
CA PRO A 113 3.46 20.82 -8.80
C PRO A 113 2.05 21.40 -8.63
N GLY A 114 1.70 22.34 -9.51
CA GLY A 114 0.34 22.86 -9.60
C GLY A 114 -0.66 21.80 -10.10
N GLU A 115 -1.96 22.03 -9.90
CA GLU A 115 -3.01 21.06 -10.26
C GLU A 115 -3.01 20.71 -11.76
N ALA A 116 -2.71 21.67 -12.65
CA ALA A 116 -2.58 21.41 -14.09
C ALA A 116 -1.41 20.45 -14.41
N GLN A 117 -0.29 20.60 -13.72
CA GLN A 117 0.87 19.72 -13.87
C GLN A 117 0.60 18.33 -13.32
N LYS A 118 -0.08 18.20 -12.17
CA LYS A 118 -0.49 16.91 -11.62
C LYS A 118 -1.36 16.14 -12.62
N LYS A 119 -2.41 16.79 -13.14
CA LYS A 119 -3.28 16.19 -14.17
C LYS A 119 -2.51 15.78 -15.43
N GLY A 120 -1.52 16.55 -15.84
CA GLY A 120 -0.64 16.19 -16.96
C GLY A 120 0.18 14.93 -16.68
N ILE A 121 0.72 14.79 -15.47
CA ILE A 121 1.48 13.60 -15.05
C ILE A 121 0.55 12.39 -14.94
N GLU A 122 -0.63 12.54 -14.36
CA GLU A 122 -1.64 11.47 -14.26
C GLU A 122 -2.06 10.98 -15.66
N ALA A 123 -2.35 11.90 -16.59
CA ALA A 123 -2.67 11.57 -17.97
C ALA A 123 -1.52 10.85 -18.69
N PHE A 124 -0.27 11.25 -18.44
CA PHE A 124 0.92 10.57 -18.96
C PHE A 124 0.99 9.12 -18.45
N ILE A 125 0.77 8.91 -17.14
CA ILE A 125 0.79 7.58 -16.51
C ILE A 125 -0.31 6.70 -17.11
N CYS A 126 -1.55 7.19 -17.15
CA CYS A 126 -2.69 6.46 -17.72
C CYS A 126 -2.41 6.01 -19.15
N ARG A 127 -1.92 6.93 -20.01
CA ARG A 127 -1.61 6.62 -21.42
C ARG A 127 -0.47 5.61 -21.55
N LYS A 128 0.59 5.74 -20.73
CA LYS A 128 1.78 4.89 -20.83
C LYS A 128 1.54 3.48 -20.35
N TYR A 129 0.75 3.32 -19.31
CA TYR A 129 0.51 2.03 -18.66
C TYR A 129 -0.87 1.43 -18.99
N GLY A 130 -1.68 2.11 -19.79
CA GLY A 130 -3.01 1.65 -20.14
C GLY A 130 -3.98 1.58 -18.94
N ALA A 131 -3.77 2.47 -17.96
CA ALA A 131 -4.60 2.52 -16.76
C ALA A 131 -5.81 3.43 -16.96
N GLU A 132 -6.92 3.11 -16.27
CA GLU A 132 -8.12 3.96 -16.27
C GLU A 132 -7.93 5.21 -15.41
N GLU A 133 -7.23 5.04 -14.30
CA GLU A 133 -6.96 6.12 -13.34
C GLU A 133 -5.53 6.02 -12.79
N ALA A 134 -4.90 7.17 -12.55
CA ALA A 134 -3.63 7.27 -11.86
C ALA A 134 -3.79 8.05 -10.55
N LYS A 135 -3.38 7.45 -9.43
CA LYS A 135 -3.30 8.13 -8.13
C LYS A 135 -1.89 8.63 -7.88
N LEU A 136 -1.71 9.95 -7.91
CA LEU A 136 -0.42 10.59 -7.73
C LEU A 136 -0.24 11.05 -6.27
N SER A 137 0.71 10.44 -5.57
CA SER A 137 1.15 10.88 -4.24
C SER A 137 2.35 11.81 -4.38
N VAL A 138 2.22 13.07 -3.97
CA VAL A 138 3.29 14.05 -4.02
C VAL A 138 4.05 14.05 -2.70
N LEU A 139 5.36 13.83 -2.76
CA LEU A 139 6.27 13.79 -1.63
C LEU A 139 7.36 14.84 -1.81
N ARG A 140 7.61 15.63 -0.78
CA ARG A 140 8.71 16.59 -0.82
C ARG A 140 10.04 15.90 -0.58
N ASP A 141 11.01 16.17 -1.44
CA ASP A 141 12.39 15.69 -1.32
C ASP A 141 13.36 16.79 -1.74
N ASP A 142 13.93 17.44 -0.74
CA ASP A 142 14.85 18.56 -0.95
C ASP A 142 16.23 18.08 -1.47
N SER A 143 16.54 16.79 -1.44
CA SER A 143 17.80 16.23 -1.94
C SER A 143 17.93 16.27 -3.47
N LEU A 144 16.84 16.48 -4.19
CA LEU A 144 16.81 16.56 -5.65
C LEU A 144 17.38 17.86 -6.21
N ILE A 145 17.62 18.87 -5.35
CA ILE A 145 18.08 20.24 -5.71
C ILE A 145 17.03 21.00 -6.56
N GLY A 146 16.32 20.30 -7.45
CA GLY A 146 15.28 20.82 -8.32
C GLY A 146 14.77 19.74 -9.28
N GLY A 147 13.68 20.05 -10.01
CA GLY A 147 13.00 19.07 -10.85
C GLY A 147 12.16 18.08 -10.04
N PHE A 148 11.96 16.88 -10.58
CA PHE A 148 11.14 15.84 -9.95
C PHE A 148 11.59 14.43 -10.35
N LEU A 149 11.27 13.48 -9.49
CA LEU A 149 11.44 12.06 -9.69
C LEU A 149 10.08 11.38 -9.59
N LEU A 150 9.66 10.68 -10.63
CA LEU A 150 8.40 9.94 -10.68
C LEU A 150 8.67 8.44 -10.58
N ARG A 151 8.04 7.77 -9.60
CA ARG A 151 8.06 6.31 -9.45
C ARG A 151 6.69 5.72 -9.70
N VAL A 152 6.63 4.77 -10.62
CA VAL A 152 5.40 4.03 -10.98
C VAL A 152 5.68 2.55 -10.90
N GLY A 153 5.25 1.90 -9.81
CA GLY A 153 5.62 0.51 -9.53
C GLY A 153 7.13 0.33 -9.40
N SER A 154 7.74 -0.41 -10.32
CA SER A 154 9.20 -0.62 -10.42
C SER A 154 9.91 0.40 -11.29
N ASP A 155 9.18 1.16 -12.09
CA ASP A 155 9.73 2.11 -13.04
C ASP A 155 10.01 3.44 -12.38
N GLU A 156 11.17 4.02 -12.70
CA GLU A 156 11.61 5.30 -12.17
C GLU A 156 11.97 6.26 -13.32
N TYR A 157 11.39 7.43 -13.27
CA TYR A 157 11.63 8.52 -14.23
C TYR A 157 12.23 9.69 -13.50
N ASP A 158 13.52 9.91 -13.71
CA ASP A 158 14.28 10.95 -13.06
C ASP A 158 14.48 12.15 -14.00
N TRP A 159 13.77 13.25 -13.70
CA TRP A 159 13.92 14.56 -14.29
C TRP A 159 14.48 15.59 -13.30
N SER A 160 15.17 15.13 -12.26
CA SER A 160 15.81 16.01 -11.29
C SER A 160 17.09 16.64 -11.85
N ILE A 161 17.47 17.79 -11.29
CA ILE A 161 18.75 18.43 -11.58
C ILE A 161 19.90 17.53 -11.13
N LYS A 162 19.76 16.89 -9.95
CA LYS A 162 20.75 15.95 -9.43
C LYS A 162 21.00 14.81 -10.43
N GLY A 163 19.96 14.13 -10.88
CA GLY A 163 20.11 13.01 -11.82
C GLY A 163 20.70 13.43 -13.17
N ARG A 164 20.49 14.69 -13.59
CA ARG A 164 21.18 15.25 -14.78
C ARG A 164 22.66 15.48 -14.53
N MET A 165 23.02 16.02 -13.36
CA MET A 165 24.41 16.23 -12.97
C MET A 165 25.17 14.90 -12.83
N ASP A 166 24.56 13.89 -12.21
CA ASP A 166 25.16 12.57 -12.04
C ASP A 166 25.42 11.90 -13.40
N ARG A 167 24.50 12.03 -14.36
CA ARG A 167 24.70 11.53 -15.74
C ARG A 167 25.84 12.23 -16.46
N LEU A 168 25.88 13.57 -16.37
CA LEU A 168 26.98 14.35 -16.97
C LEU A 168 28.32 14.01 -16.34
N ALA A 169 28.38 13.79 -15.02
CA ALA A 169 29.59 13.39 -14.32
C ALA A 169 30.08 12.01 -14.78
N GLN A 170 29.15 11.06 -14.97
CA GLN A 170 29.48 9.73 -15.51
C GLN A 170 30.00 9.81 -16.95
N GLU A 171 29.39 10.61 -17.81
CA GLU A 171 29.85 10.84 -19.19
C GLU A 171 31.23 11.47 -19.26
N LEU A 172 31.57 12.34 -18.30
CA LEU A 172 32.87 12.99 -18.19
C LEU A 172 33.94 12.14 -17.47
N GLY A 173 33.59 10.91 -17.04
CA GLY A 173 34.51 10.01 -16.33
C GLY A 173 34.89 10.49 -14.92
N CYS A 174 34.15 11.44 -14.37
CA CYS A 174 34.34 11.93 -13.00
C CYS A 174 33.43 11.13 -12.03
N ALA A 175 34.02 10.30 -11.17
CA ALA A 175 33.29 9.70 -10.05
C ALA A 175 33.02 10.80 -9.03
N ILE A 176 31.77 11.18 -8.89
CA ILE A 176 31.36 12.04 -7.76
C ILE A 176 31.09 11.11 -6.59
N HIS A 177 31.93 11.22 -5.57
CA HIS A 177 31.75 10.57 -4.26
C HIS A 177 30.83 11.40 -3.37
#